data_af820bcee268596d15e37c3defc4df22
#
_entry.id   af820bcee268596d15e37c3defc4df22
#
_cell.length_a   1.000
_cell.length_b   1.000
_cell.length_c   1.000
_cell.angle_alpha   90.00
_cell.angle_beta   90.00
_cell.angle_gamma   90.00
#
_symmetry.space_group_name_H-M   'P 1'
#
loop_
_entity.id
_entity.type
_entity.pdbx_description
1 polymer ?
#
loop_
_entity_poly.entity_id
_entity_poly.type
_entity_poly.pdbx_seq_one_letter_code
_entity_poly.pdbx_strand_id
1 'polypeptide(L)'
;NWYPWCVNHNGNTYVSFIAVWKYLVDKFNAVGAYNVTWVWCPGNVSLPSSNSIKRCYPGDEYVDWLGVDGYNFGTSQAWGSKWESFREMFKSVYNEITGLSRKPLMIGEFASSEIGGNKANWISDALGSQLKNNYKRIKAVVWFNIDKETDWRIESSPEAQNAYKKAIADNYYLSDK
;
A
#
# COMPACT_ATOMS: atom_id res chain seq x y z
N ASN A 1 11.85 0.78 -5.34
CA ASN A 1 13.07 -0.05 -5.11
C ASN A 1 14.29 0.81 -4.78
N TRP A 2 14.14 1.72 -3.82
CA TRP A 2 15.23 2.63 -3.38
C TRP A 2 15.85 2.22 -2.04
N TYR A 3 15.24 1.30 -1.33
CA TYR A 3 15.80 0.82 -0.07
C TYR A 3 16.98 -0.14 -0.29
N PRO A 4 17.99 -0.13 0.59
CA PRO A 4 19.17 -0.98 0.45
C PRO A 4 18.90 -2.48 0.35
N TRP A 5 17.78 -2.93 0.92
CA TRP A 5 17.34 -4.33 0.90
C TRP A 5 16.47 -4.71 -0.30
N CYS A 6 16.11 -3.76 -1.17
CA CYS A 6 15.31 -4.06 -2.35
C CYS A 6 16.06 -4.94 -3.35
N VAL A 7 15.30 -5.73 -4.10
CA VAL A 7 15.86 -6.53 -5.21
C VAL A 7 16.48 -5.63 -6.28
N ASN A 8 17.54 -6.13 -6.94
CA ASN A 8 18.33 -5.40 -7.92
C ASN A 8 18.99 -4.12 -7.39
N HIS A 9 19.15 -4.03 -6.08
CA HIS A 9 19.90 -2.98 -5.41
C HIS A 9 20.96 -3.60 -4.52
N ASN A 10 22.17 -3.04 -4.47
CA ASN A 10 23.30 -3.56 -3.69
C ASN A 10 23.61 -5.06 -3.92
N GLY A 11 23.40 -5.58 -5.13
CA GLY A 11 23.60 -6.98 -5.45
C GLY A 11 22.51 -7.94 -4.96
N ASN A 12 21.44 -7.43 -4.36
CA ASN A 12 20.32 -8.26 -3.95
C ASN A 12 19.59 -8.87 -5.14
N THR A 13 19.18 -10.11 -4.99
CA THR A 13 18.42 -10.87 -5.97
C THR A 13 17.04 -11.23 -5.44
N TYR A 14 16.13 -11.67 -6.29
CA TYR A 14 14.86 -12.24 -5.84
C TYR A 14 15.05 -13.43 -4.90
N VAL A 15 16.06 -14.26 -5.19
CA VAL A 15 16.38 -15.44 -4.36
C VAL A 15 16.85 -15.01 -2.98
N SER A 16 17.78 -14.05 -2.88
CA SER A 16 18.26 -13.57 -1.59
C SER A 16 17.17 -12.86 -0.79
N PHE A 17 16.30 -12.08 -1.44
CA PHE A 17 15.17 -11.42 -0.78
C PHE A 17 14.22 -12.43 -0.14
N ILE A 18 13.79 -13.45 -0.90
CA ILE A 18 12.91 -14.51 -0.41
C ILE A 18 13.59 -15.30 0.71
N ALA A 19 14.88 -15.61 0.58
CA ALA A 19 15.63 -16.35 1.60
C ALA A 19 15.67 -15.57 2.94
N VAL A 20 15.94 -14.27 2.89
CA VAL A 20 15.95 -13.42 4.10
C VAL A 20 14.56 -13.32 4.72
N TRP A 21 13.51 -13.15 3.91
CA TRP A 21 12.12 -13.15 4.41
C TRP A 21 11.80 -14.43 5.19
N LYS A 22 12.05 -15.60 4.57
CA LYS A 22 11.82 -16.90 5.19
C LYS A 22 12.65 -17.08 6.46
N TYR A 23 13.92 -16.73 6.41
CA TYR A 23 14.80 -16.77 7.56
C TYR A 23 14.27 -15.97 8.75
N LEU A 24 13.74 -14.76 8.51
CA LEU A 24 13.15 -13.94 9.58
C LEU A 24 11.93 -14.61 10.18
N VAL A 25 10.98 -15.08 9.37
CA VAL A 25 9.80 -15.81 9.85
C VAL A 25 10.21 -17.03 10.71
N ASP A 26 11.15 -17.84 10.20
CA ASP A 26 11.63 -19.02 10.90
C ASP A 26 12.32 -18.66 12.24
N LYS A 27 13.07 -17.55 12.30
CA LYS A 27 13.69 -17.07 13.52
C LYS A 27 12.67 -16.64 14.58
N PHE A 28 11.62 -15.92 14.18
CA PHE A 28 10.53 -15.54 15.09
C PHE A 28 9.81 -16.78 15.65
N ASN A 29 9.51 -17.72 14.77
CA ASN A 29 8.88 -18.99 15.17
C ASN A 29 9.77 -19.80 16.13
N ALA A 30 11.07 -19.86 15.86
CA ALA A 30 12.04 -20.62 16.69
C ALA A 30 12.16 -20.08 18.14
N VAL A 31 11.86 -18.79 18.35
CA VAL A 31 11.85 -18.19 19.71
C VAL A 31 10.45 -18.10 20.31
N GLY A 32 9.45 -18.69 19.67
CA GLY A 32 8.07 -18.71 20.16
C GLY A 32 7.29 -17.41 19.98
N ALA A 33 7.74 -16.50 19.14
CA ALA A 33 7.06 -15.22 18.85
C ALA A 33 5.91 -15.41 17.83
N TYR A 34 4.90 -16.19 18.18
CA TYR A 34 3.76 -16.52 17.32
C TYR A 34 2.69 -15.44 17.23
N ASN A 35 2.84 -14.34 17.95
CA ASN A 35 1.94 -13.20 17.95
C ASN A 35 2.23 -12.18 16.84
N VAL A 36 3.14 -12.51 15.91
CA VAL A 36 3.49 -11.67 14.75
C VAL A 36 2.63 -12.04 13.56
N THR A 37 2.09 -11.03 12.88
CA THR A 37 1.40 -11.17 11.60
C THR A 37 2.31 -10.66 10.48
N TRP A 38 2.59 -11.51 9.51
CA TRP A 38 3.51 -11.21 8.42
C TRP A 38 2.78 -10.62 7.22
N VAL A 39 3.02 -9.35 6.94
CA VAL A 39 2.45 -8.64 5.80
C VAL A 39 3.49 -8.47 4.71
N TRP A 40 3.33 -9.13 3.57
CA TRP A 40 4.17 -8.90 2.40
C TRP A 40 3.62 -7.73 1.59
N CYS A 41 4.32 -6.58 1.63
CA CYS A 41 3.83 -5.28 1.16
C CYS A 41 4.79 -4.62 0.16
N PRO A 42 4.65 -4.88 -1.14
CA PRO A 42 5.35 -4.15 -2.18
C PRO A 42 4.73 -2.78 -2.45
N GLY A 43 5.51 -1.87 -3.06
CA GLY A 43 4.96 -0.63 -3.62
C GLY A 43 4.07 -0.87 -4.85
N ASN A 44 3.21 0.07 -5.16
CA ASN A 44 2.29 0.01 -6.29
C ASN A 44 2.99 0.10 -7.67
N VAL A 45 4.23 0.52 -7.71
CA VAL A 45 5.07 0.57 -8.91
C VAL A 45 6.41 -0.10 -8.68
N SER A 46 6.98 -0.67 -9.74
CA SER A 46 8.32 -1.27 -9.74
C SER A 46 9.32 -0.38 -10.47
N LEU A 47 10.46 -0.13 -9.84
CA LEU A 47 11.59 0.60 -10.43
C LEU A 47 12.87 -0.24 -10.37
N PRO A 48 13.51 -0.50 -11.52
CA PRO A 48 13.00 -0.27 -12.88
C PRO A 48 11.74 -1.10 -13.18
N SER A 49 11.00 -0.73 -14.20
CA SER A 49 9.73 -1.41 -14.58
C SER A 49 9.90 -2.89 -14.97
N SER A 50 11.13 -3.31 -15.22
CA SER A 50 11.48 -4.73 -15.44
C SER A 50 11.47 -5.57 -14.17
N ASN A 51 11.43 -4.96 -12.98
CA ASN A 51 11.25 -5.68 -11.73
C ASN A 51 9.85 -6.25 -11.64
N SER A 52 9.75 -7.44 -11.06
CA SER A 52 8.49 -8.15 -10.86
C SER A 52 8.23 -8.37 -9.39
N ILE A 53 7.16 -7.79 -8.85
CA ILE A 53 6.74 -8.05 -7.47
C ILE A 53 6.41 -9.52 -7.28
N LYS A 54 5.83 -10.16 -8.29
CA LYS A 54 5.54 -11.61 -8.27
C LYS A 54 6.76 -12.47 -7.94
N ARG A 55 7.93 -12.09 -8.46
CA ARG A 55 9.19 -12.81 -8.19
C ARG A 55 9.72 -12.60 -6.79
N CYS A 56 9.22 -11.62 -6.05
CA CYS A 56 9.57 -11.35 -4.65
C CYS A 56 8.64 -12.06 -3.66
N TYR A 57 7.59 -12.72 -4.13
CA TYR A 57 6.61 -13.35 -3.25
C TYR A 57 7.19 -14.60 -2.58
N PRO A 58 7.26 -14.66 -1.23
CA PRO A 58 7.89 -15.77 -0.52
C PRO A 58 7.02 -17.03 -0.41
N GLY A 59 5.76 -16.94 -0.80
CA GLY A 59 4.78 -18.03 -0.72
C GLY A 59 3.83 -17.93 0.47
N ASP A 60 2.65 -18.53 0.33
CA ASP A 60 1.54 -18.45 1.30
C ASP A 60 1.90 -18.98 2.69
N GLU A 61 2.89 -19.86 2.79
CA GLU A 61 3.36 -20.44 4.05
C GLU A 61 4.10 -19.42 4.92
N TYR A 62 4.61 -18.36 4.32
CA TYR A 62 5.44 -17.33 4.97
C TYR A 62 4.77 -15.95 5.01
N VAL A 63 3.48 -15.87 4.66
CA VAL A 63 2.73 -14.61 4.58
C VAL A 63 1.34 -14.81 5.16
N ASP A 64 0.92 -13.93 6.06
CA ASP A 64 -0.43 -13.91 6.60
C ASP A 64 -1.33 -12.97 5.80
N TRP A 65 -0.80 -11.81 5.42
CA TRP A 65 -1.50 -10.78 4.65
C TRP A 65 -0.65 -10.33 3.45
N LEU A 66 -1.33 -10.11 2.35
CA LEU A 66 -0.79 -9.32 1.24
C LEU A 66 -0.94 -7.85 1.58
N GLY A 67 0.00 -7.03 1.11
CA GLY A 67 -0.04 -5.58 1.25
C GLY A 67 0.25 -4.87 -0.06
N VAL A 68 0.00 -3.58 -0.09
CA VAL A 68 0.48 -2.67 -1.15
C VAL A 68 0.55 -1.25 -0.60
N ASP A 69 1.60 -0.51 -0.97
CA ASP A 69 1.75 0.90 -0.64
C ASP A 69 1.68 1.74 -1.91
N GLY A 70 1.07 2.93 -1.82
CA GLY A 70 0.99 3.82 -2.96
C GLY A 70 0.54 5.22 -2.61
N TYR A 71 1.12 6.24 -3.28
CA TYR A 71 0.90 7.64 -2.99
C TYR A 71 0.56 8.44 -4.23
N ASN A 72 -0.50 9.24 -4.17
CA ASN A 72 -0.77 10.27 -5.17
C ASN A 72 0.02 11.53 -4.84
N PHE A 73 1.22 11.63 -5.37
CA PHE A 73 2.08 12.81 -5.21
C PHE A 73 1.51 14.06 -5.87
N GLY A 74 0.52 13.92 -6.77
CA GLY A 74 0.09 15.03 -7.59
C GLY A 74 1.27 15.61 -8.37
N THR A 75 1.35 16.91 -8.49
CA THR A 75 2.47 17.60 -9.14
C THR A 75 3.47 18.18 -8.13
N SER A 76 3.57 17.58 -6.93
CA SER A 76 4.39 18.11 -5.84
C SER A 76 5.89 17.85 -5.98
N GLN A 77 6.31 16.89 -6.82
CA GLN A 77 7.68 16.42 -6.85
C GLN A 77 8.45 16.86 -8.10
N ALA A 78 9.70 17.29 -7.92
CA ALA A 78 10.57 17.76 -8.99
C ALA A 78 10.90 16.70 -10.07
N TRP A 79 10.74 15.41 -9.76
CA TRP A 79 10.92 14.33 -10.74
C TRP A 79 9.77 14.20 -11.75
N GLY A 80 8.79 15.09 -11.70
CA GLY A 80 7.69 15.11 -12.66
C GLY A 80 6.52 14.21 -12.28
N SER A 81 6.23 14.10 -10.98
CA SER A 81 5.03 13.39 -10.51
C SER A 81 3.75 13.99 -11.09
N LYS A 82 2.74 13.17 -11.24
CA LYS A 82 1.44 13.57 -11.80
C LYS A 82 0.32 13.21 -10.84
N TRP A 83 -0.78 13.92 -11.00
CA TRP A 83 -2.01 13.55 -10.32
C TRP A 83 -2.53 12.22 -10.83
N GLU A 84 -2.77 11.29 -9.92
CA GLU A 84 -3.30 9.97 -10.22
C GLU A 84 -4.53 9.69 -9.36
N SER A 85 -5.58 9.17 -9.98
CA SER A 85 -6.73 8.65 -9.24
C SER A 85 -6.34 7.39 -8.45
N PHE A 86 -7.13 7.05 -7.45
CA PHE A 86 -6.95 5.79 -6.70
C PHE A 86 -6.91 4.57 -7.65
N ARG A 87 -7.77 4.58 -8.66
CA ARG A 87 -7.84 3.51 -9.66
C ARG A 87 -6.57 3.39 -10.51
N GLU A 88 -6.01 4.51 -10.97
CA GLU A 88 -4.77 4.50 -11.75
C GLU A 88 -3.62 3.93 -10.93
N MET A 89 -3.52 4.31 -9.67
CA MET A 89 -2.48 3.84 -8.76
C MET A 89 -2.57 2.36 -8.43
N PHE A 90 -3.76 1.83 -8.19
CA PHE A 90 -3.90 0.52 -7.57
C PHE A 90 -4.42 -0.60 -8.49
N LYS A 91 -5.06 -0.29 -9.63
CA LYS A 91 -5.68 -1.31 -10.48
C LYS A 91 -4.71 -2.40 -10.95
N SER A 92 -3.55 -2.00 -11.44
CA SER A 92 -2.58 -2.94 -12.00
C SER A 92 -2.02 -3.86 -10.91
N VAL A 93 -1.49 -3.26 -9.84
CA VAL A 93 -0.88 -4.00 -8.74
C VAL A 93 -1.90 -4.85 -7.98
N TYR A 94 -3.13 -4.37 -7.81
CA TYR A 94 -4.22 -5.14 -7.21
C TYR A 94 -4.49 -6.43 -7.99
N ASN A 95 -4.60 -6.34 -9.31
CA ASN A 95 -4.81 -7.52 -10.16
C ASN A 95 -3.63 -8.49 -10.08
N GLU A 96 -2.40 -7.98 -10.08
CA GLU A 96 -1.20 -8.80 -9.95
C GLU A 96 -1.15 -9.52 -8.61
N ILE A 97 -1.29 -8.79 -7.50
CA ILE A 97 -1.22 -9.36 -6.14
C ILE A 97 -2.35 -10.35 -5.88
N THR A 98 -3.58 -10.01 -6.28
CA THR A 98 -4.74 -10.91 -6.09
C THR A 98 -4.68 -12.16 -6.95
N GLY A 99 -3.90 -12.16 -8.01
CA GLY A 99 -3.59 -13.33 -8.82
C GLY A 99 -2.53 -14.25 -8.22
N LEU A 100 -1.75 -13.79 -7.22
CA LEU A 100 -0.70 -14.58 -6.59
C LEU A 100 -1.24 -15.51 -5.50
N SER A 101 -2.16 -15.01 -4.69
CA SER A 101 -2.61 -15.69 -3.47
C SER A 101 -4.04 -15.30 -3.12
N ARG A 102 -4.69 -16.12 -2.29
CA ARG A 102 -6.01 -15.85 -1.71
C ARG A 102 -5.94 -15.22 -0.31
N LYS A 103 -4.75 -14.99 0.23
CA LYS A 103 -4.57 -14.31 1.52
C LYS A 103 -5.29 -12.96 1.54
N PRO A 104 -5.73 -12.46 2.70
CA PRO A 104 -6.34 -11.14 2.80
C PRO A 104 -5.35 -10.07 2.32
N LEU A 105 -5.87 -8.98 1.74
CA LEU A 105 -5.08 -7.88 1.20
C LEU A 105 -5.37 -6.60 2.00
N MET A 106 -4.33 -5.84 2.30
CA MET A 106 -4.45 -4.50 2.86
C MET A 106 -3.69 -3.48 2.02
N ILE A 107 -4.06 -2.22 2.18
CA ILE A 107 -3.18 -1.12 1.79
C ILE A 107 -2.43 -0.70 3.05
N GLY A 108 -1.11 -0.98 3.07
CA GLY A 108 -0.25 -0.71 4.21
C GLY A 108 0.01 0.79 4.40
N GLU A 109 0.16 1.50 3.29
CA GLU A 109 0.31 2.96 3.27
C GLU A 109 -0.36 3.55 2.03
N PHE A 110 -1.16 4.59 2.20
CA PHE A 110 -1.65 5.40 1.08
C PHE A 110 -2.00 6.81 1.54
N ALA A 111 -1.85 7.75 0.63
CA ALA A 111 -2.27 9.12 0.81
C ALA A 111 -2.37 9.87 -0.53
N SER A 112 -2.91 11.07 -0.50
CA SER A 112 -2.91 12.02 -1.62
C SER A 112 -2.37 13.37 -1.19
N SER A 113 -1.59 14.02 -2.06
CA SER A 113 -1.22 15.43 -1.94
C SER A 113 -2.43 16.32 -2.21
N GLU A 114 -2.36 17.60 -1.78
CA GLU A 114 -3.29 18.66 -2.24
C GLU A 114 -2.88 19.24 -3.61
N ILE A 115 -1.63 19.00 -4.03
CA ILE A 115 -1.02 19.70 -5.18
C ILE A 115 -1.31 18.96 -6.49
N GLY A 116 -1.89 19.67 -7.43
CA GLY A 116 -2.18 19.14 -8.79
C GLY A 116 -3.57 18.59 -8.98
N GLY A 117 -4.43 18.58 -7.94
CA GLY A 117 -5.81 18.13 -8.03
C GLY A 117 -6.64 18.47 -6.80
N ASN A 118 -7.71 17.72 -6.58
CA ASN A 118 -8.60 17.91 -5.44
C ASN A 118 -8.56 16.70 -4.51
N LYS A 119 -7.85 16.82 -3.40
CA LYS A 119 -7.66 15.76 -2.40
C LYS A 119 -8.98 15.30 -1.76
N ALA A 120 -9.90 16.21 -1.48
CA ALA A 120 -11.19 15.85 -0.90
C ALA A 120 -12.01 14.95 -1.84
N ASN A 121 -12.03 15.27 -3.14
CA ASN A 121 -12.66 14.41 -4.15
C ASN A 121 -11.93 13.06 -4.28
N TRP A 122 -10.61 13.06 -4.24
CA TRP A 122 -9.81 11.84 -4.28
C TRP A 122 -10.13 10.92 -3.10
N ILE A 123 -10.21 11.47 -1.88
CA ILE A 123 -10.60 10.74 -0.66
C ILE A 123 -12.01 10.17 -0.81
N SER A 124 -12.96 10.99 -1.28
CA SER A 124 -14.35 10.57 -1.48
C SER A 124 -14.49 9.44 -2.49
N ASP A 125 -13.72 9.50 -3.59
CA ASP A 125 -13.68 8.40 -4.58
C ASP A 125 -13.02 7.16 -3.98
N ALA A 126 -11.82 7.27 -3.42
CA ALA A 126 -11.04 6.15 -2.88
C ALA A 126 -11.83 5.38 -1.82
N LEU A 127 -12.21 6.07 -0.74
CA LEU A 127 -12.86 5.47 0.43
C LEU A 127 -14.37 5.30 0.23
N GLY A 128 -15.03 6.26 -0.39
CA GLY A 128 -16.49 6.24 -0.57
C GLY A 128 -16.96 5.29 -1.68
N SER A 129 -16.15 5.03 -2.70
CA SER A 129 -16.57 4.30 -3.89
C SER A 129 -15.64 3.14 -4.27
N GLN A 130 -14.35 3.41 -4.53
CA GLN A 130 -13.43 2.43 -5.13
C GLN A 130 -13.25 1.20 -4.25
N LEU A 131 -12.90 1.38 -2.98
CA LEU A 131 -12.67 0.27 -2.05
C LEU A 131 -13.88 -0.65 -1.93
N LYS A 132 -15.08 -0.06 -1.81
CA LYS A 132 -16.32 -0.82 -1.66
C LYS A 132 -16.72 -1.60 -2.90
N ASN A 133 -16.57 -0.99 -4.08
CA ASN A 133 -17.16 -1.51 -5.31
C ASN A 133 -16.16 -2.31 -6.14
N ASN A 134 -14.89 -1.87 -6.22
CA ASN A 134 -13.93 -2.38 -7.18
C ASN A 134 -12.76 -3.16 -6.55
N TYR A 135 -12.47 -2.93 -5.26
CA TYR A 135 -11.31 -3.53 -4.57
C TYR A 135 -11.72 -4.40 -3.38
N LYS A 136 -12.73 -5.24 -3.56
CA LYS A 136 -13.39 -6.04 -2.51
C LYS A 136 -12.50 -6.98 -1.71
N ARG A 137 -11.30 -7.30 -2.23
CA ARG A 137 -10.32 -8.12 -1.50
C ARG A 137 -9.48 -7.31 -0.52
N ILE A 138 -9.48 -5.98 -0.61
CA ILE A 138 -8.86 -5.12 0.40
C ILE A 138 -9.73 -5.14 1.65
N LYS A 139 -9.14 -5.54 2.78
CA LYS A 139 -9.82 -5.70 4.08
C LYS A 139 -9.36 -4.71 5.13
N ALA A 140 -8.24 -4.02 4.89
CA ALA A 140 -7.72 -2.99 5.77
C ALA A 140 -7.00 -1.92 4.94
N VAL A 141 -7.00 -0.69 5.44
CA VAL A 141 -6.27 0.43 4.85
C VAL A 141 -5.66 1.29 5.95
N VAL A 142 -4.45 1.76 5.73
CA VAL A 142 -3.74 2.66 6.65
C VAL A 142 -3.40 3.95 5.92
N TRP A 143 -3.98 5.05 6.36
CA TRP A 143 -3.65 6.36 5.82
C TRP A 143 -2.29 6.82 6.36
N PHE A 144 -1.39 7.24 5.48
CA PHE A 144 -0.09 7.78 5.86
C PHE A 144 -0.24 9.26 6.25
N ASN A 145 -0.41 9.52 7.56
CA ASN A 145 -0.82 10.82 8.10
C ASN A 145 0.35 11.64 8.62
N ILE A 146 1.19 12.13 7.72
CA ILE A 146 2.39 12.92 8.06
C ILE A 146 2.63 14.03 7.03
N ASP A 147 3.29 15.11 7.44
CA ASP A 147 3.87 16.11 6.56
C ASP A 147 5.35 15.78 6.35
N LYS A 148 5.71 15.37 5.13
CA LYS A 148 7.06 14.89 4.81
C LYS A 148 7.49 15.34 3.41
N GLU A 149 7.38 14.47 2.38
CA GLU A 149 7.69 14.87 0.98
C GLU A 149 6.66 15.85 0.41
N THR A 150 5.45 15.80 0.93
CA THR A 150 4.33 16.72 0.76
C THR A 150 3.41 16.56 1.97
N ASP A 151 2.40 17.41 2.12
CA ASP A 151 1.44 17.26 3.23
C ASP A 151 0.46 16.11 2.95
N TRP A 152 0.77 14.94 3.51
CA TRP A 152 -0.06 13.73 3.40
C TRP A 152 -1.24 13.71 4.36
N ARG A 153 -1.26 14.57 5.38
CA ARG A 153 -2.22 14.53 6.47
C ARG A 153 -3.66 14.65 5.98
N ILE A 154 -4.56 13.93 6.63
CA ILE A 154 -6.00 14.02 6.39
C ILE A 154 -6.49 15.45 6.64
N GLU A 155 -5.95 16.10 7.66
CA GLU A 155 -6.25 17.46 8.09
C GLU A 155 -5.46 18.55 7.34
N SER A 156 -4.82 18.24 6.21
CA SER A 156 -4.12 19.23 5.37
C SER A 156 -5.04 20.36 4.87
N SER A 157 -6.34 20.08 4.76
CA SER A 157 -7.39 21.07 4.54
C SER A 157 -8.70 20.66 5.24
N PRO A 158 -9.58 21.62 5.58
CA PRO A 158 -10.90 21.32 6.12
C PRO A 158 -11.73 20.42 5.18
N GLU A 159 -11.60 20.62 3.88
CA GLU A 159 -12.29 19.87 2.84
C GLU A 159 -11.85 18.40 2.81
N ALA A 160 -10.53 18.15 2.87
CA ALA A 160 -9.97 16.81 2.94
C ALA A 160 -10.40 16.09 4.22
N GLN A 161 -10.31 16.77 5.37
CA GLN A 161 -10.74 16.22 6.66
C GLN A 161 -12.22 15.85 6.66
N ASN A 162 -13.08 16.73 6.14
CA ASN A 162 -14.52 16.47 6.07
C ASN A 162 -14.85 15.33 5.11
N ALA A 163 -14.16 15.24 3.97
CA ALA A 163 -14.31 14.13 3.03
C ALA A 163 -13.95 12.79 3.68
N TYR A 164 -12.84 12.75 4.41
CA TYR A 164 -12.41 11.57 5.14
C TYR A 164 -13.42 11.15 6.21
N LYS A 165 -13.82 12.08 7.11
CA LYS A 165 -14.84 11.84 8.14
C LYS A 165 -16.13 11.28 7.56
N LYS A 166 -16.60 11.87 6.46
CA LYS A 166 -17.82 11.42 5.78
C LYS A 166 -17.66 10.02 5.20
N ALA A 167 -16.53 9.72 4.59
CA ALA A 167 -16.30 8.43 3.97
C ALA A 167 -16.22 7.30 4.98
N ILE A 168 -15.49 7.47 6.08
CA ILE A 168 -15.33 6.43 7.12
C ILE A 168 -16.55 6.27 8.03
N ALA A 169 -17.49 7.22 8.02
CA ALA A 169 -18.77 7.08 8.74
C ALA A 169 -19.73 6.06 8.09
N ASP A 170 -19.41 5.57 6.90
CA ASP A 170 -20.16 4.53 6.22
C ASP A 170 -20.01 3.19 6.96
N ASN A 171 -21.11 2.43 7.07
CA ASN A 171 -21.13 1.13 7.74
C ASN A 171 -20.21 0.06 7.11
N TYR A 172 -19.65 0.34 5.96
CA TYR A 172 -18.60 -0.49 5.35
C TYR A 172 -17.34 -0.54 6.20
N TYR A 173 -17.04 0.54 6.92
CA TYR A 173 -15.87 0.62 7.77
C TYR A 173 -16.25 0.21 9.20
N LEU A 174 -15.42 -0.64 9.79
CA LEU A 174 -15.57 -1.01 11.20
C LEU A 174 -15.16 0.18 12.07
N SER A 175 -15.97 0.53 13.03
CA SER A 175 -15.63 1.45 14.10
C SER A 175 -15.69 0.71 15.43
N ASP A 176 -14.73 0.95 16.29
CA ASP A 176 -14.88 0.57 17.70
C ASP A 176 -16.06 1.37 18.25
N LYS A 177 -17.09 0.66 18.73
CA LYS A 177 -18.26 1.24 19.40
C LYS A 177 -17.99 1.31 20.88
#